data_81c6ce7d7c9f230eecef7c9e7908d4a5
#
_entry.id   81c6ce7d7c9f230eecef7c9e7908d4a5
#
_cell.length_a   1.000
_cell.length_b   1.000
_cell.length_c   1.000
_cell.angle_alpha   90.00
_cell.angle_beta   90.00
_cell.angle_gamma   90.00
#
_symmetry.space_group_name_H-M   'P 1'
#
loop_
_entity.id
_entity.type
_entity.pdbx_description
1 polymer ?
#
loop_
_entity_poly.entity_id
_entity_poly.type
_entity_poly.pdbx_seq_one_letter_code
_entity_poly.pdbx_strand_id
1 'polypeptide(L)'
;MKAEQIEEIDLSGLDCPMPLLKAKLALNQLAPGDLLKVHATDSGSRKDFETFSKQSGHQLLRSTELNGTYTFIIRKNLNSAANH
;
A
#
# COMPACT_ATOMS: atom_id res chain seq x y z
N MET A 1 -14.75 -20.54 -5.10
CA MET A 1 -13.76 -19.73 -5.31
C MET A 1 -13.63 -18.66 -4.33
N LYS A 2 -12.45 -18.11 -4.21
CA LYS A 2 -12.19 -17.24 -3.22
C LYS A 2 -12.01 -15.88 -3.79
N ALA A 3 -12.70 -14.95 -3.33
CA ALA A 3 -12.52 -13.58 -3.78
C ALA A 3 -11.21 -13.04 -3.24
N GLU A 4 -10.67 -12.05 -3.92
CA GLU A 4 -9.52 -11.36 -3.40
C GLU A 4 -9.91 -10.67 -2.12
N GLN A 5 -8.98 -10.66 -1.18
CA GLN A 5 -9.22 -9.97 0.07
C GLN A 5 -8.71 -8.56 -0.02
N ILE A 6 -9.42 -7.65 0.61
CA ILE A 6 -8.99 -6.26 0.71
C ILE A 6 -8.80 -5.95 2.17
N GLU A 7 -7.58 -5.59 2.52
CA GLU A 7 -7.27 -5.13 3.88
C GLU A 7 -7.21 -3.62 3.84
N GLU A 8 -7.87 -2.98 4.78
CA GLU A 8 -7.91 -1.53 4.81
C GLU A 8 -7.24 -1.02 6.08
N ILE A 9 -6.30 -0.10 5.95
CA ILE A 9 -5.62 0.48 7.11
C ILE A 9 -5.65 1.98 7.03
N ASP A 10 -5.79 2.62 8.17
CA ASP A 10 -5.87 4.07 8.28
C ASP A 10 -4.60 4.58 8.96
N LEU A 11 -3.77 5.23 8.19
CA LEU A 11 -2.50 5.76 8.67
C LEU A 11 -2.52 7.29 8.73
N SER A 12 -3.71 7.85 8.84
CA SER A 12 -3.87 9.30 8.95
C SER A 12 -3.13 9.82 10.17
N GLY A 13 -2.50 10.95 10.01
CA GLY A 13 -1.76 11.57 11.12
C GLY A 13 -0.33 11.10 11.25
N LEU A 14 0.06 10.06 10.54
CA LEU A 14 1.45 9.60 10.58
C LEU A 14 2.26 10.33 9.53
N ASP A 15 3.51 10.65 9.89
CA ASP A 15 4.41 11.34 8.99
C ASP A 15 5.31 10.35 8.27
N CYS A 16 5.73 10.74 7.06
CA CYS A 16 6.72 9.97 6.31
C CYS A 16 7.95 9.75 7.17
N PRO A 17 8.49 8.53 7.20
CA PRO A 17 8.17 7.38 6.34
C PRO A 17 7.22 6.37 6.98
N MET A 18 6.55 6.73 8.07
CA MET A 18 5.75 5.76 8.81
C MET A 18 4.61 5.15 7.99
N PRO A 19 3.88 5.93 7.15
CA PRO A 19 2.83 5.28 6.36
C PRO A 19 3.38 4.15 5.49
N LEU A 20 4.53 4.37 4.86
CA LEU A 20 5.11 3.34 4.01
C LEU A 20 5.55 2.12 4.81
N LEU A 21 6.17 2.35 5.97
CA LEU A 21 6.61 1.24 6.80
C LEU A 21 5.43 0.39 7.27
N LYS A 22 4.34 1.05 7.68
CA LYS A 22 3.17 0.33 8.13
C LYS A 22 2.53 -0.45 6.98
N ALA A 23 2.52 0.14 5.79
CA ALA A 23 1.96 -0.54 4.62
C ALA A 23 2.80 -1.76 4.26
N LYS A 24 4.11 -1.67 4.37
CA LYS A 24 4.96 -2.82 4.09
C LYS A 24 4.66 -3.97 5.05
N LEU A 25 4.50 -3.66 6.33
CA LEU A 25 4.17 -4.69 7.30
C LEU A 25 2.83 -5.33 7.00
N ALA A 26 1.85 -4.51 6.61
CA ALA A 26 0.53 -5.04 6.27
C ALA A 26 0.60 -5.94 5.05
N LEU A 27 1.36 -5.53 4.03
CA LEU A 27 1.50 -6.35 2.84
C LEU A 27 2.15 -7.69 3.13
N ASN A 28 3.08 -7.73 4.07
CA ASN A 28 3.72 -8.99 4.44
C ASN A 28 2.75 -9.99 5.03
N GLN A 29 1.62 -9.50 5.55
CA GLN A 29 0.62 -10.37 6.15
C GLN A 29 -0.38 -10.89 5.12
N LEU A 30 -0.36 -10.36 3.91
CA LEU A 30 -1.35 -10.70 2.90
C LEU A 30 -0.83 -11.79 1.99
N ALA A 31 -1.75 -12.50 1.34
CA ALA A 31 -1.40 -13.47 0.34
C ALA A 31 -1.16 -12.76 -1.00
N PRO A 32 -0.35 -13.35 -1.87
CA PRO A 32 -0.14 -12.77 -3.20
C PRO A 32 -1.45 -12.54 -3.91
N GLY A 33 -1.60 -11.38 -4.50
CA GLY A 33 -2.83 -11.01 -5.21
C GLY A 33 -3.83 -10.26 -4.36
N ASP A 34 -3.67 -10.28 -3.04
CA ASP A 34 -4.57 -9.54 -2.16
C ASP A 34 -4.33 -8.05 -2.30
N LEU A 35 -5.34 -7.28 -1.93
CA LEU A 35 -5.30 -5.83 -2.04
C LEU A 35 -5.16 -5.18 -0.68
N LEU A 36 -4.40 -4.11 -0.63
CA LEU A 36 -4.27 -3.28 0.57
C LEU A 36 -4.76 -1.88 0.24
N LYS A 37 -5.70 -1.38 1.02
CA LYS A 37 -6.18 -0.02 0.86
C LYS A 37 -5.64 0.81 2.02
N VAL A 38 -4.90 1.85 1.70
CA VAL A 38 -4.20 2.67 2.68
C VAL A 38 -4.73 4.09 2.63
N HIS A 39 -5.03 4.64 3.80
CA HIS A 39 -5.37 6.06 3.91
C HIS A 39 -4.26 6.76 4.65
N ALA A 40 -3.79 7.87 4.13
CA ALA A 40 -2.70 8.63 4.75
C ALA A 40 -2.94 10.11 4.54
N THR A 41 -2.37 10.93 5.40
CA THR A 41 -2.51 12.37 5.28
C THR A 41 -1.19 13.08 5.04
N ASP A 42 -0.09 12.35 5.04
CA ASP A 42 1.22 12.95 4.77
C ASP A 42 1.42 13.14 3.28
N SER A 43 1.76 14.37 2.88
CA SER A 43 1.87 14.70 1.46
C SER A 43 3.00 13.96 0.75
N GLY A 44 4.00 13.48 1.49
CA GLY A 44 5.10 12.72 0.89
C GLY A 44 4.73 11.28 0.58
N SER A 45 3.58 10.81 1.08
CA SER A 45 3.19 9.42 0.91
C SER A 45 3.01 9.05 -0.55
N ARG A 46 2.49 9.95 -1.36
CA ARG A 46 2.22 9.64 -2.76
C ARG A 46 3.48 9.22 -3.48
N LYS A 47 4.53 10.01 -3.32
CA LYS A 47 5.80 9.70 -3.99
C LYS A 47 6.42 8.44 -3.39
N ASP A 48 6.33 8.29 -2.08
CA ASP A 48 6.88 7.12 -1.41
C ASP A 48 6.23 5.84 -1.90
N PHE A 49 4.91 5.84 -2.03
CA PHE A 49 4.22 4.64 -2.48
C PHE A 49 4.48 4.36 -3.96
N GLU A 50 4.61 5.40 -4.78
CA GLU A 50 4.95 5.20 -6.18
C GLU A 50 6.32 4.56 -6.32
N THR A 51 7.29 5.07 -5.57
CA THR A 51 8.65 4.54 -5.61
C THR A 51 8.67 3.11 -5.09
N PHE A 52 7.98 2.87 -3.98
CA PHE A 52 7.92 1.54 -3.39
C PHE A 52 7.33 0.53 -4.36
N SER A 53 6.25 0.89 -5.06
CA SER A 53 5.62 -0.07 -5.96
C SER A 53 6.56 -0.42 -7.12
N LYS A 54 7.33 0.56 -7.60
CA LYS A 54 8.27 0.28 -8.68
C LYS A 54 9.41 -0.62 -8.22
N GLN A 55 9.89 -0.41 -7.01
CA GLN A 55 11.02 -1.18 -6.51
C GLN A 55 10.64 -2.57 -6.06
N SER A 56 9.44 -2.74 -5.53
CA SER A 56 9.03 -4.00 -4.94
C SER A 56 8.30 -4.92 -5.91
N GLY A 57 7.76 -4.37 -6.97
CA GLY A 57 6.93 -5.16 -7.87
C GLY A 57 5.48 -5.25 -7.46
N HIS A 58 5.12 -4.74 -6.28
CA HIS A 58 3.71 -4.63 -5.92
C HIS A 58 3.05 -3.59 -6.80
N GLN A 59 1.81 -3.83 -7.20
CA GLN A 59 1.13 -2.93 -8.11
C GLN A 59 0.36 -1.85 -7.38
N LEU A 60 0.63 -0.59 -7.71
CA LEU A 60 -0.14 0.52 -7.18
C LEU A 60 -1.30 0.75 -8.14
N LEU A 61 -2.47 0.24 -7.78
CA LEU A 61 -3.62 0.27 -8.68
C LEU A 61 -4.34 1.60 -8.68
N ARG A 62 -4.31 2.29 -7.55
CA ARG A 62 -5.01 3.56 -7.44
C ARG A 62 -4.27 4.46 -6.47
N SER A 63 -4.23 5.73 -6.80
CA SER A 63 -3.63 6.73 -5.94
C SER A 63 -4.47 7.99 -6.11
N THR A 64 -5.25 8.32 -5.09
CA THR A 64 -6.14 9.48 -5.17
C THR A 64 -5.93 10.36 -3.96
N GLU A 65 -6.39 11.60 -4.07
CA GLU A 65 -6.31 12.54 -2.97
C GLU A 65 -7.60 13.32 -2.92
N LEU A 66 -8.15 13.47 -1.72
CA LEU A 66 -9.36 14.25 -1.51
C LEU A 66 -9.22 14.97 -0.19
N ASN A 67 -9.20 16.31 -0.26
CA ASN A 67 -9.15 17.15 0.94
C ASN A 67 -8.01 16.77 1.89
N GLY A 68 -6.83 16.49 1.34
CA GLY A 68 -5.66 16.19 2.16
C GLY A 68 -5.53 14.75 2.59
N THR A 69 -6.49 13.90 2.22
CA THR A 69 -6.39 12.49 2.51
C THR A 69 -6.03 11.73 1.23
N TYR A 70 -4.95 10.98 1.31
CA TYR A 70 -4.48 10.19 0.19
C TYR A 70 -4.95 8.76 0.37
N THR A 71 -5.46 8.16 -0.69
CA THR A 71 -5.90 6.77 -0.65
C THR A 71 -5.15 6.00 -1.72
N PHE A 72 -4.52 4.91 -1.31
CA PHE A 72 -3.75 4.06 -2.21
C PHE A 72 -4.31 2.66 -2.18
N ILE A 73 -4.42 2.04 -3.34
CA ILE A 73 -4.80 0.63 -3.43
C ILE A 73 -3.65 -0.11 -4.06
N ILE A 74 -3.09 -1.05 -3.31
CA ILE A 74 -1.89 -1.78 -3.71
C ILE A 74 -2.22 -3.26 -3.77
N ARG A 75 -1.87 -3.88 -4.89
CA ARG A 75 -2.03 -5.31 -5.05
C ARG A 75 -0.70 -5.99 -4.73
N LYS A 76 -0.74 -6.97 -3.86
CA LYS A 76 0.48 -7.68 -3.50
C LYS A 76 1.00 -8.47 -4.69
N ASN A 77 2.30 -8.36 -4.91
CA ASN A 77 2.98 -9.02 -6.00
C ASN A 77 2.73 -10.52 -5.96
N LEU A 78 2.37 -11.09 -7.09
CA LEU A 78 2.10 -12.51 -7.19
C LEU A 78 3.34 -13.35 -6.98
N ASN A 79 4.52 -12.77 -7.17
CA ASN A 79 5.79 -13.47 -6.97
C ASN A 79 6.45 -13.09 -5.68
N SER A 80 5.69 -12.59 -4.72
CA SER A 80 6.27 -12.03 -3.51
C SER A 80 7.03 -13.03 -2.68
N ALA A 81 6.85 -14.28 -2.92
CA ALA A 81 7.56 -15.27 -2.14
C ALA A 81 9.05 -15.14 -2.29
N ALA A 82 9.43 -14.62 -3.38
CA ALA A 82 10.82 -14.44 -3.53
C ALA A 82 11.37 -13.36 -2.73
N ASN A 83 11.31 -12.81 -2.29
CA ASN A 83 12.00 -11.86 -1.69
C ASN A 83 12.15 -11.34 -0.87
N HIS A 84 12.32 -11.28 -0.89
CA HIS A 84 12.66 -10.87 -0.14
C HIS A 84 12.61 -10.05 0.16
#